data_bbf517a53864b36771c56dfb3f48e521
#
_entry.id   bbf517a53864b36771c56dfb3f48e521
#
_cell.length_a   1.000
_cell.length_b   1.000
_cell.length_c   1.000
_cell.angle_alpha   90.00
_cell.angle_beta   90.00
_cell.angle_gamma   90.00
#
_symmetry.space_group_name_H-M   'P 1'
#
loop_
_entity.id
_entity.type
_entity.pdbx_description
1 polymer ?
#
loop_
_entity_poly.entity_id
_entity_poly.type
_entity_poly.pdbx_seq_one_letter_code
_entity_poly.pdbx_strand_id
1 'polypeptide(L)'
;MAIGAIIIGDEIIRGKRQDKHFAKTVEILAARGLKLSWAQYLADDRGIITSTLERTMKTQDIVFSFGGIGATPDDHTRQCAAAAAATELYLHPEAETEIRARFGGELTPLRLQMGEFPRGSSIIPNPYNRIPGFTIGQHHFVPGFPVMAWPMVEWVLDTKYRHLFHQVQESEASITVYGLPESGVTPLMTDAETRYKRLKSFSLPSMGEDGTRRHIELGVRGFPAEVALAIEDMKMGVAALGGTWEAGPAKKS
;
A
#
# COMPACT_ATOMS: atom_id res chain seq x y z
N MET A 1 13.95 4.78 -2.84
CA MET A 1 12.89 4.06 -3.57
C MET A 1 11.84 3.67 -2.53
N ALA A 2 10.66 4.23 -2.63
CA ALA A 2 9.52 3.90 -1.76
C ALA A 2 8.50 3.04 -2.54
N ILE A 3 7.51 2.49 -1.84
CA ILE A 3 6.39 1.80 -2.46
C ILE A 3 5.13 2.60 -2.14
N GLY A 4 4.39 2.99 -3.17
CA GLY A 4 3.17 3.77 -3.08
C GLY A 4 1.94 3.05 -3.60
N ALA A 5 0.77 3.46 -3.13
CA ALA A 5 -0.52 3.02 -3.65
C ALA A 5 -1.37 4.24 -4.05
N ILE A 6 -2.03 4.16 -5.19
CA ILE A 6 -3.04 5.10 -5.65
C ILE A 6 -4.35 4.34 -5.81
N ILE A 7 -5.38 4.76 -5.10
CA ILE A 7 -6.71 4.14 -5.12
C ILE A 7 -7.68 5.14 -5.75
N ILE A 8 -8.21 4.77 -6.92
CA ILE A 8 -9.02 5.65 -7.76
C ILE A 8 -10.45 5.13 -7.76
N GLY A 9 -11.41 5.98 -7.45
CA GLY A 9 -12.84 5.68 -7.50
C GLY A 9 -13.67 6.68 -6.71
N ASP A 10 -14.61 7.31 -7.38
CA ASP A 10 -15.59 8.22 -6.79
C ASP A 10 -16.41 7.56 -5.68
N GLU A 11 -16.74 6.27 -5.83
CA GLU A 11 -17.51 5.53 -4.82
C GLU A 11 -16.74 5.34 -3.51
N ILE A 12 -15.40 5.30 -3.56
CA ILE A 12 -14.55 5.25 -2.37
C ILE A 12 -14.49 6.62 -1.72
N ILE A 13 -14.21 7.67 -2.51
CA ILE A 13 -14.13 9.06 -2.01
C ILE A 13 -15.46 9.50 -1.38
N ARG A 14 -16.59 9.10 -1.98
CA ARG A 14 -17.93 9.44 -1.47
C ARG A 14 -18.44 8.50 -0.36
N GLY A 15 -17.62 7.53 0.07
CA GLY A 15 -18.01 6.59 1.13
C GLY A 15 -19.12 5.60 0.76
N LYS A 16 -19.45 5.46 -0.54
CA LYS A 16 -20.43 4.47 -1.02
C LYS A 16 -19.90 3.05 -0.97
N ARG A 17 -18.59 2.89 -1.05
CA ARG A 17 -17.87 1.62 -0.87
C ARG A 17 -16.68 1.84 0.04
N GLN A 18 -16.38 0.83 0.85
CA GLN A 18 -15.18 0.81 1.66
C GLN A 18 -14.01 0.31 0.81
N ASP A 19 -12.88 1.01 0.89
CA ASP A 19 -11.64 0.53 0.29
C ASP A 19 -11.18 -0.78 0.93
N LYS A 20 -10.72 -1.70 0.07
CA LYS A 20 -10.13 -2.99 0.47
C LYS A 20 -8.70 -3.15 -0.01
N HIS A 21 -8.21 -2.21 -0.83
CA HIS A 21 -6.90 -2.31 -1.44
C HIS A 21 -5.79 -1.89 -0.49
N PHE A 22 -5.97 -0.83 0.30
CA PHE A 22 -4.96 -0.34 1.23
C PHE A 22 -4.49 -1.44 2.21
N ALA A 23 -5.41 -1.99 2.98
CA ALA A 23 -5.09 -3.00 3.99
C ALA A 23 -4.45 -4.25 3.36
N LYS A 24 -5.00 -4.72 2.23
CA LYS A 24 -4.47 -5.89 1.53
C LYS A 24 -3.11 -5.63 0.89
N THR A 25 -2.85 -4.44 0.37
CA THR A 25 -1.53 -4.06 -0.15
C THR A 25 -0.48 -4.09 0.97
N VAL A 26 -0.81 -3.56 2.15
CA VAL A 26 0.06 -3.64 3.33
C VAL A 26 0.37 -5.10 3.69
N GLU A 27 -0.64 -5.98 3.71
CA GLU A 27 -0.47 -7.42 3.98
C GLU A 27 0.42 -8.10 2.94
N ILE A 28 0.16 -7.88 1.64
CA ILE A 28 0.93 -8.48 0.52
C ILE A 28 2.40 -8.05 0.58
N LEU A 29 2.65 -6.78 0.87
CA LEU A 29 4.01 -6.24 1.01
C LEU A 29 4.71 -6.79 2.25
N ALA A 30 4.04 -6.82 3.41
CA ALA A 30 4.58 -7.33 4.65
C ALA A 30 5.00 -8.81 4.55
N ALA A 31 4.20 -9.64 3.87
CA ALA A 31 4.54 -11.03 3.60
C ALA A 31 5.85 -11.21 2.80
N ARG A 32 6.31 -10.17 2.12
CA ARG A 32 7.55 -10.12 1.33
C ARG A 32 8.67 -9.32 2.00
N GLY A 33 8.47 -8.90 3.26
CA GLY A 33 9.42 -8.04 3.98
C GLY A 33 9.52 -6.62 3.40
N LEU A 34 8.48 -6.19 2.69
CA LEU A 34 8.34 -4.85 2.12
C LEU A 34 7.32 -4.04 2.91
N LYS A 35 7.36 -2.71 2.75
CA LYS A 35 6.40 -1.83 3.41
C LYS A 35 5.82 -0.79 2.44
N LEU A 36 4.54 -0.50 2.62
CA LEU A 36 3.91 0.63 1.95
C LEU A 36 4.41 1.93 2.59
N SER A 37 4.89 2.86 1.77
CA SER A 37 5.45 4.14 2.23
C SER A 37 4.43 5.26 2.20
N TRP A 38 3.52 5.24 1.24
CA TRP A 38 2.46 6.23 1.09
C TRP A 38 1.27 5.65 0.33
N ALA A 39 0.09 6.25 0.55
CA ALA A 39 -1.11 5.96 -0.22
C ALA A 39 -1.86 7.26 -0.53
N GLN A 40 -2.55 7.30 -1.66
CA GLN A 40 -3.42 8.40 -2.08
C GLN A 40 -4.75 7.85 -2.60
N TYR A 41 -5.83 8.52 -2.21
CA TYR A 41 -7.17 8.27 -2.71
C TYR A 41 -7.56 9.38 -3.66
N LEU A 42 -7.97 9.04 -4.86
CA LEU A 42 -8.33 10.00 -5.91
C LEU A 42 -9.74 9.76 -6.41
N ALA A 43 -10.44 10.83 -6.71
CA ALA A 43 -11.69 10.80 -7.49
C ALA A 43 -11.39 10.44 -8.95
N ASP A 44 -12.41 10.06 -9.72
CA ASP A 44 -12.34 9.80 -11.16
C ASP A 44 -12.23 11.11 -11.96
N ASP A 45 -11.31 11.97 -11.56
CA ASP A 45 -11.01 13.26 -12.20
C ASP A 45 -9.72 13.19 -13.01
N ARG A 46 -9.80 13.47 -14.31
CA ARG A 46 -8.67 13.41 -15.23
C ARG A 46 -7.51 14.32 -14.84
N GLY A 47 -7.80 15.53 -14.37
CA GLY A 47 -6.77 16.50 -14.01
C GLY A 47 -6.01 16.05 -12.77
N ILE A 48 -6.73 15.58 -11.75
CA ILE A 48 -6.15 15.08 -10.50
C ILE A 48 -5.33 13.81 -10.75
N ILE A 49 -5.86 12.85 -11.51
CA ILE A 49 -5.15 11.61 -11.84
C ILE A 49 -3.89 11.92 -12.63
N THR A 50 -3.98 12.72 -13.71
CA THR A 50 -2.83 13.05 -14.56
C THR A 50 -1.73 13.75 -13.77
N SER A 51 -2.06 14.81 -13.02
CA SER A 51 -1.06 15.55 -12.23
C SER A 51 -0.41 14.71 -11.12
N THR A 52 -1.18 13.79 -10.53
CA THR A 52 -0.64 12.84 -9.55
C THR A 52 0.36 11.89 -10.21
N LEU A 53 0.01 11.31 -11.37
CA LEU A 53 0.89 10.41 -12.11
C LEU A 53 2.13 11.13 -12.63
N GLU A 54 2.02 12.34 -13.18
CA GLU A 54 3.17 13.16 -13.59
C GLU A 54 4.17 13.41 -12.45
N ARG A 55 3.66 13.67 -11.26
CA ARG A 55 4.48 13.87 -10.06
C ARG A 55 5.15 12.58 -9.61
N THR A 56 4.40 11.48 -9.53
CA THR A 56 4.93 10.19 -9.05
C THR A 56 5.85 9.52 -10.05
N MET A 57 5.62 9.67 -11.36
CA MET A 57 6.50 9.15 -12.41
C MET A 57 7.88 9.82 -12.46
N LYS A 58 8.04 11.02 -11.85
CA LYS A 58 9.33 11.68 -11.69
C LYS A 58 10.16 11.12 -10.52
N THR A 59 9.56 10.28 -9.69
CA THR A 59 10.25 9.61 -8.59
C THR A 59 10.76 8.23 -9.03
N GLN A 60 11.57 7.60 -8.15
CA GLN A 60 12.00 6.21 -8.33
C GLN A 60 11.08 5.23 -7.56
N ASP A 61 9.88 5.67 -7.19
CA ASP A 61 8.97 4.88 -6.38
C ASP A 61 8.26 3.81 -7.23
N ILE A 62 8.08 2.65 -6.63
CA ILE A 62 7.20 1.60 -7.16
C ILE A 62 5.78 1.97 -6.79
N VAL A 63 4.89 2.12 -7.77
CA VAL A 63 3.52 2.58 -7.53
C VAL A 63 2.51 1.57 -8.06
N PHE A 64 1.60 1.14 -7.19
CA PHE A 64 0.44 0.34 -7.58
C PHE A 64 -0.79 1.24 -7.64
N SER A 65 -1.42 1.32 -8.83
CA SER A 65 -2.64 2.10 -9.06
C SER A 65 -3.82 1.16 -9.26
N PHE A 66 -4.86 1.36 -8.49
CA PHE A 66 -6.07 0.54 -8.45
C PHE A 66 -7.26 1.33 -8.99
N GLY A 67 -7.92 0.80 -10.02
CA GLY A 67 -9.15 1.38 -10.59
C GLY A 67 -8.96 2.22 -11.85
N GLY A 68 -10.07 2.51 -12.50
CA GLY A 68 -10.17 3.40 -13.67
C GLY A 68 -9.54 2.88 -14.98
N ILE A 69 -9.26 1.57 -15.11
CA ILE A 69 -8.66 0.99 -16.31
C ILE A 69 -9.66 0.19 -17.20
N GLY A 70 -10.93 0.20 -16.86
CA GLY A 70 -11.99 -0.44 -17.62
C GLY A 70 -12.38 0.29 -18.90
N ALA A 71 -13.62 0.10 -19.36
CA ALA A 71 -14.15 0.69 -20.57
C ALA A 71 -15.41 1.55 -20.33
N THR A 72 -15.72 1.86 -19.08
CA THR A 72 -16.83 2.75 -18.75
C THR A 72 -16.42 4.22 -18.93
N PRO A 73 -17.36 5.16 -19.12
CA PRO A 73 -17.02 6.56 -19.40
C PRO A 73 -16.23 7.27 -18.30
N ASP A 74 -16.25 6.75 -17.09
CA ASP A 74 -15.51 7.22 -15.91
C ASP A 74 -14.12 6.59 -15.77
N ASP A 75 -13.80 5.55 -16.55
CA ASP A 75 -12.48 4.91 -16.58
C ASP A 75 -11.46 5.77 -17.35
N HIS A 76 -10.74 6.64 -16.65
CA HIS A 76 -9.81 7.60 -17.23
C HIS A 76 -8.34 7.26 -17.02
N THR A 77 -8.01 6.29 -16.17
CA THR A 77 -6.64 6.02 -15.71
C THR A 77 -5.66 5.70 -16.84
N ARG A 78 -6.09 4.98 -17.89
CA ARG A 78 -5.25 4.64 -19.04
C ARG A 78 -4.84 5.90 -19.82
N GLN A 79 -5.80 6.78 -20.12
CA GLN A 79 -5.58 8.06 -20.80
C GLN A 79 -4.71 8.99 -19.97
N CYS A 80 -4.95 9.06 -18.66
CA CYS A 80 -4.16 9.87 -17.74
C CYS A 80 -2.72 9.36 -17.63
N ALA A 81 -2.52 8.03 -17.61
CA ALA A 81 -1.19 7.43 -17.61
C ALA A 81 -0.42 7.71 -18.90
N ALA A 82 -1.09 7.69 -20.06
CA ALA A 82 -0.47 8.05 -21.33
C ALA A 82 -0.07 9.53 -21.35
N ALA A 83 -0.96 10.42 -20.91
CA ALA A 83 -0.68 11.85 -20.82
C ALA A 83 0.50 12.13 -19.86
N ALA A 84 0.51 11.55 -18.66
CA ALA A 84 1.57 11.70 -17.67
C ALA A 84 2.94 11.18 -18.16
N ALA A 85 2.93 10.13 -18.98
CA ALA A 85 4.13 9.56 -19.60
C ALA A 85 4.53 10.25 -20.91
N ALA A 86 3.81 11.32 -21.31
CA ALA A 86 4.00 12.05 -22.58
C ALA A 86 4.01 11.10 -23.80
N THR A 87 3.09 10.14 -23.83
CA THR A 87 2.96 9.15 -24.91
C THR A 87 1.50 8.98 -25.33
N GLU A 88 1.27 8.17 -26.33
CA GLU A 88 -0.07 7.87 -26.86
C GLU A 88 -0.57 6.51 -26.37
N LEU A 89 -1.90 6.33 -26.35
CA LEU A 89 -2.52 5.02 -26.20
C LEU A 89 -2.42 4.24 -27.51
N TYR A 90 -2.19 2.96 -27.43
CA TYR A 90 -2.28 2.03 -28.56
C TYR A 90 -2.81 0.69 -28.09
N LEU A 91 -3.46 -0.03 -28.97
CA LEU A 91 -3.89 -1.41 -28.68
C LEU A 91 -2.65 -2.30 -28.54
N HIS A 92 -2.39 -2.75 -27.29
CA HIS A 92 -1.22 -3.56 -26.98
C HIS A 92 -1.39 -4.98 -27.55
N PRO A 93 -0.47 -5.52 -28.36
CA PRO A 93 -0.65 -6.80 -29.06
C PRO A 93 -0.93 -7.99 -28.13
N GLU A 94 -0.22 -8.08 -27.01
CA GLU A 94 -0.46 -9.14 -26.02
C GLU A 94 -1.80 -8.96 -25.32
N ALA A 95 -2.21 -7.72 -25.00
CA ALA A 95 -3.51 -7.44 -24.40
C ALA A 95 -4.64 -7.79 -25.39
N GLU A 96 -4.50 -7.44 -26.66
CA GLU A 96 -5.44 -7.82 -27.71
C GLU A 96 -5.60 -9.35 -27.76
N THR A 97 -4.51 -10.09 -27.73
CA THR A 97 -4.52 -11.56 -27.74
C THR A 97 -5.31 -12.11 -26.57
N GLU A 98 -5.07 -11.63 -25.35
CA GLU A 98 -5.75 -12.08 -24.15
C GLU A 98 -7.25 -11.73 -24.17
N ILE A 99 -7.60 -10.50 -24.61
CA ILE A 99 -8.98 -10.02 -24.69
C ILE A 99 -9.76 -10.80 -25.76
N ARG A 100 -9.16 -11.04 -26.92
CA ARG A 100 -9.76 -11.87 -27.98
C ARG A 100 -10.00 -13.31 -27.49
N ALA A 101 -9.05 -13.89 -26.81
CA ALA A 101 -9.20 -15.22 -26.23
C ALA A 101 -10.28 -15.27 -25.13
N ARG A 102 -10.50 -14.16 -24.40
CA ARG A 102 -11.54 -14.06 -23.36
C ARG A 102 -12.94 -13.97 -23.94
N PHE A 103 -13.14 -13.17 -24.98
CA PHE A 103 -14.47 -12.82 -25.49
C PHE A 103 -14.89 -13.60 -26.73
N GLY A 104 -13.93 -14.12 -27.52
CA GLY A 104 -14.25 -14.89 -28.73
C GLY A 104 -15.23 -14.14 -29.66
N GLY A 105 -16.35 -14.78 -29.97
CA GLY A 105 -17.41 -14.20 -30.82
C GLY A 105 -18.18 -13.03 -30.18
N GLU A 106 -18.02 -12.79 -28.88
CA GLU A 106 -18.65 -11.66 -28.17
C GLU A 106 -17.75 -10.41 -28.12
N LEU A 107 -16.64 -10.41 -28.84
CA LEU A 107 -15.72 -9.29 -28.89
C LEU A 107 -16.38 -8.06 -29.52
N THR A 108 -16.27 -6.93 -28.85
CA THR A 108 -16.73 -5.63 -29.34
C THR A 108 -15.59 -4.62 -29.37
N PRO A 109 -15.67 -3.54 -30.18
CA PRO A 109 -14.67 -2.46 -30.13
C PRO A 109 -14.47 -1.90 -28.74
N LEU A 110 -15.54 -1.73 -27.97
CA LEU A 110 -15.48 -1.24 -26.59
C LEU A 110 -14.68 -2.18 -25.67
N ARG A 111 -14.83 -3.50 -25.84
CA ARG A 111 -14.06 -4.50 -25.08
C ARG A 111 -12.58 -4.47 -25.46
N LEU A 112 -12.23 -4.23 -26.72
CA LEU A 112 -10.84 -4.07 -27.15
C LEU A 112 -10.16 -2.85 -26.57
N GLN A 113 -10.90 -1.76 -26.32
CA GLN A 113 -10.34 -0.56 -25.69
C GLN A 113 -9.73 -0.84 -24.31
N MET A 114 -10.16 -1.89 -23.61
CA MET A 114 -9.52 -2.29 -22.33
C MET A 114 -8.07 -2.76 -22.52
N GLY A 115 -7.64 -3.05 -23.74
CA GLY A 115 -6.26 -3.38 -24.09
C GLY A 115 -5.46 -2.20 -24.67
N GLU A 116 -6.03 -0.99 -24.73
CA GLU A 116 -5.31 0.20 -25.12
C GLU A 116 -4.51 0.74 -23.95
N PHE A 117 -3.20 0.64 -24.05
CA PHE A 117 -2.26 1.06 -23.01
C PHE A 117 -1.29 2.12 -23.53
N PRO A 118 -0.64 2.90 -22.65
CA PRO A 118 0.42 3.83 -23.05
C PRO A 118 1.53 3.09 -23.83
N ARG A 119 2.02 3.67 -24.90
CA ARG A 119 3.11 3.08 -25.68
C ARG A 119 4.35 2.88 -24.80
N GLY A 120 4.97 1.72 -24.90
CA GLY A 120 6.08 1.30 -24.04
C GLY A 120 5.66 0.56 -22.76
N SER A 121 4.35 0.33 -22.58
CA SER A 121 3.87 -0.53 -21.49
C SER A 121 4.17 -2.00 -21.73
N SER A 122 4.17 -2.77 -20.63
CA SER A 122 4.05 -4.24 -20.64
C SER A 122 2.77 -4.65 -19.94
N ILE A 123 2.19 -5.80 -20.30
CA ILE A 123 0.97 -6.27 -19.64
C ILE A 123 1.23 -6.84 -18.27
N ILE A 124 0.23 -6.76 -17.40
CA ILE A 124 0.13 -7.49 -16.14
C ILE A 124 -0.97 -8.54 -16.34
N PRO A 125 -0.65 -9.84 -16.34
CA PRO A 125 -1.63 -10.89 -16.55
C PRO A 125 -2.74 -10.87 -15.50
N ASN A 126 -3.98 -11.07 -15.91
CA ASN A 126 -5.11 -11.19 -15.02
C ASN A 126 -5.62 -12.64 -15.00
N PRO A 127 -5.33 -13.39 -13.94
CA PRO A 127 -5.70 -14.80 -13.86
C PRO A 127 -7.21 -15.03 -13.72
N TYR A 128 -7.96 -14.00 -13.33
CA TYR A 128 -9.39 -14.12 -13.11
C TYR A 128 -10.20 -14.10 -14.42
N ASN A 129 -9.91 -13.17 -15.32
CA ASN A 129 -10.73 -12.97 -16.50
C ASN A 129 -9.94 -12.67 -17.79
N ARG A 130 -8.60 -12.75 -17.77
CA ARG A 130 -7.71 -12.50 -18.90
C ARG A 130 -7.72 -11.05 -19.43
N ILE A 131 -8.40 -10.11 -18.80
CA ILE A 131 -8.31 -8.69 -19.14
C ILE A 131 -7.14 -8.11 -18.40
N PRO A 132 -6.00 -7.85 -19.04
CA PRO A 132 -4.78 -7.49 -18.35
C PRO A 132 -4.81 -6.07 -17.78
N GLY A 133 -3.98 -5.83 -16.77
CA GLY A 133 -3.49 -4.51 -16.43
C GLY A 133 -2.23 -4.18 -17.21
N PHE A 134 -1.58 -3.07 -16.86
CA PHE A 134 -0.35 -2.67 -17.53
C PHE A 134 0.66 -2.04 -16.59
N THR A 135 1.92 -2.08 -17.01
CA THR A 135 3.03 -1.41 -16.35
C THR A 135 3.66 -0.40 -17.30
N ILE A 136 3.91 0.81 -16.85
CA ILE A 136 4.78 1.78 -17.52
C ILE A 136 5.79 2.33 -16.51
N GLY A 137 7.09 2.20 -16.79
CA GLY A 137 8.14 2.51 -15.83
C GLY A 137 7.99 1.69 -14.54
N GLN A 138 7.90 2.38 -13.41
CA GLN A 138 7.68 1.79 -12.08
C GLN A 138 6.22 1.85 -11.63
N HIS A 139 5.28 2.20 -12.51
CA HIS A 139 3.86 2.30 -12.21
C HIS A 139 3.11 1.10 -12.75
N HIS A 140 2.33 0.45 -11.89
CA HIS A 140 1.60 -0.78 -12.15
C HIS A 140 0.11 -0.52 -11.97
N PHE A 141 -0.65 -0.65 -13.06
CA PHE A 141 -2.08 -0.33 -13.10
C PHE A 141 -2.90 -1.61 -13.15
N VAL A 142 -3.78 -1.75 -12.17
CA VAL A 142 -4.63 -2.93 -11.99
C VAL A 142 -6.10 -2.51 -11.81
N PRO A 143 -7.09 -3.40 -12.08
CA PRO A 143 -8.50 -3.09 -11.89
C PRO A 143 -8.83 -2.71 -10.44
N GLY A 144 -9.97 -2.02 -10.24
CA GLY A 144 -10.52 -1.73 -8.91
C GLY A 144 -11.22 -2.91 -8.22
N PHE A 145 -11.24 -4.10 -8.82
CA PHE A 145 -11.87 -5.28 -8.23
C PHE A 145 -10.84 -6.11 -7.46
N PRO A 146 -11.01 -6.32 -6.14
CA PRO A 146 -10.07 -7.05 -5.29
C PRO A 146 -9.67 -8.44 -5.83
N VAL A 147 -10.63 -9.22 -6.28
CA VAL A 147 -10.41 -10.57 -6.81
C VAL A 147 -9.47 -10.60 -8.04
N MET A 148 -9.39 -9.51 -8.78
CA MET A 148 -8.49 -9.35 -9.92
C MET A 148 -7.18 -8.67 -9.50
N ALA A 149 -7.29 -7.53 -8.81
CA ALA A 149 -6.16 -6.66 -8.50
C ALA A 149 -5.10 -7.33 -7.62
N TRP A 150 -5.50 -8.04 -6.57
CA TRP A 150 -4.55 -8.60 -5.62
C TRP A 150 -3.62 -9.66 -6.22
N PRO A 151 -4.10 -10.68 -6.95
CA PRO A 151 -3.20 -11.61 -7.65
C PRO A 151 -2.28 -10.90 -8.66
N MET A 152 -2.75 -9.82 -9.30
CA MET A 152 -1.94 -9.05 -10.24
C MET A 152 -0.83 -8.28 -9.54
N VAL A 153 -1.09 -7.68 -8.37
CA VAL A 153 -0.07 -7.05 -7.52
C VAL A 153 0.97 -8.07 -7.07
N GLU A 154 0.54 -9.24 -6.60
CA GLU A 154 1.44 -10.33 -6.22
C GLU A 154 2.31 -10.76 -7.39
N TRP A 155 1.72 -10.96 -8.57
CA TRP A 155 2.46 -11.33 -9.78
C TRP A 155 3.53 -10.28 -10.12
N VAL A 156 3.22 -8.99 -10.06
CA VAL A 156 4.20 -7.91 -10.31
C VAL A 156 5.35 -7.98 -9.31
N LEU A 157 5.05 -8.10 -8.03
CA LEU A 157 6.06 -8.19 -6.97
C LEU A 157 6.96 -9.40 -7.18
N ASP A 158 6.36 -10.58 -7.41
CA ASP A 158 7.08 -11.84 -7.51
C ASP A 158 7.91 -11.97 -8.80
N THR A 159 7.53 -11.25 -9.88
CA THR A 159 8.27 -11.27 -11.15
C THR A 159 9.30 -10.14 -11.28
N LYS A 160 8.94 -8.90 -10.86
CA LYS A 160 9.79 -7.73 -11.10
C LYS A 160 10.63 -7.34 -9.88
N TYR A 161 10.14 -7.61 -8.65
CA TYR A 161 10.71 -7.06 -7.41
C TYR A 161 11.16 -8.10 -6.40
N ARG A 162 11.23 -9.37 -6.78
CA ARG A 162 11.65 -10.46 -5.90
C ARG A 162 13.03 -10.22 -5.26
N HIS A 163 13.90 -9.50 -5.96
CA HIS A 163 15.22 -9.13 -5.46
C HIS A 163 15.20 -8.16 -4.27
N LEU A 164 14.05 -7.53 -3.99
CA LEU A 164 13.86 -6.61 -2.85
C LEU A 164 13.32 -7.34 -1.60
N PHE A 165 12.90 -8.61 -1.72
CA PHE A 165 12.23 -9.31 -0.62
C PHE A 165 13.19 -9.56 0.53
N HIS A 166 12.71 -9.25 1.75
CA HIS A 166 13.43 -9.50 3.00
C HIS A 166 14.87 -8.93 3.05
N GLN A 167 15.18 -7.89 2.24
CA GLN A 167 16.49 -7.25 2.23
C GLN A 167 16.76 -6.41 3.48
N VAL A 168 15.73 -5.84 4.09
CA VAL A 168 15.83 -5.07 5.32
C VAL A 168 15.27 -5.92 6.45
N GLN A 169 16.15 -6.30 7.37
CA GLN A 169 15.72 -6.93 8.63
C GLN A 169 15.23 -5.81 9.56
N GLU A 170 13.95 -5.50 9.51
CA GLU A 170 13.29 -4.71 10.54
C GLU A 170 12.51 -5.65 11.47
N SER A 171 12.52 -5.36 12.76
CA SER A 171 11.64 -5.95 13.74
C SER A 171 10.81 -4.86 14.43
N GLU A 172 9.71 -5.26 15.02
CA GLU A 172 8.87 -4.41 15.82
C GLU A 172 8.59 -5.11 17.15
N ALA A 173 8.61 -4.36 18.24
CA ALA A 173 8.21 -4.82 19.54
C ALA A 173 7.41 -3.74 20.25
N SER A 174 6.36 -4.15 20.96
CA SER A 174 5.51 -3.23 21.71
C SER A 174 5.15 -3.80 23.08
N ILE A 175 4.73 -2.92 23.96
CA ILE A 175 4.13 -3.21 25.27
C ILE A 175 2.84 -2.42 25.41
N THR A 176 1.86 -3.01 26.06
CA THR A 176 0.64 -2.31 26.48
C THR A 176 0.87 -1.67 27.84
N VAL A 177 0.82 -0.35 27.91
CA VAL A 177 1.11 0.45 29.11
C VAL A 177 -0.20 0.92 29.75
N TYR A 178 -0.30 0.75 31.05
CA TYR A 178 -1.41 1.20 31.89
C TYR A 178 -0.95 2.21 32.94
N GLY A 179 -1.86 3.12 33.33
CA GLY A 179 -1.66 4.05 34.42
C GLY A 179 -0.83 5.29 34.08
N LEU A 180 -0.35 5.43 32.86
CA LEU A 180 0.37 6.62 32.40
C LEU A 180 -0.38 7.32 31.27
N PRO A 181 -0.33 8.67 31.20
CA PRO A 181 -0.78 9.41 30.03
C PRO A 181 0.28 9.33 28.91
N GLU A 182 -0.11 9.59 27.67
CA GLU A 182 0.81 9.60 26.52
C GLU A 182 1.97 10.58 26.71
N SER A 183 1.69 11.77 27.27
CA SER A 183 2.72 12.75 27.61
C SER A 183 3.77 12.23 28.61
N GLY A 184 3.40 11.27 29.46
CA GLY A 184 4.31 10.65 30.41
C GLY A 184 5.30 9.68 29.74
N VAL A 185 4.92 9.01 28.65
CA VAL A 185 5.80 8.08 27.93
C VAL A 185 6.61 8.73 26.81
N THR A 186 6.26 9.97 26.40
CA THR A 186 6.98 10.72 25.36
C THR A 186 8.48 10.86 25.64
N PRO A 187 8.95 11.15 26.87
CA PRO A 187 10.39 11.22 27.15
C PRO A 187 11.10 9.88 26.90
N LEU A 188 10.47 8.73 27.17
CA LEU A 188 11.03 7.41 26.90
C LEU A 188 11.23 7.18 25.40
N MET A 189 10.27 7.63 24.58
CA MET A 189 10.35 7.57 23.13
C MET A 189 11.50 8.41 22.58
N THR A 190 11.63 9.65 23.08
CA THR A 190 12.71 10.55 22.68
C THR A 190 14.08 10.01 23.05
N ASP A 191 14.22 9.45 24.25
CA ASP A 191 15.45 8.82 24.72
C ASP A 191 15.82 7.61 23.86
N ALA A 192 14.87 6.72 23.55
CA ALA A 192 15.08 5.58 22.70
C ALA A 192 15.56 5.99 21.29
N GLU A 193 14.92 6.97 20.63
CA GLU A 193 15.36 7.47 19.32
C GLU A 193 16.69 8.23 19.37
N THR A 194 17.07 8.74 20.53
CA THR A 194 18.36 9.40 20.74
C THR A 194 19.49 8.38 20.86
N ARG A 195 19.28 7.31 21.61
CA ARG A 195 20.27 6.24 21.85
C ARG A 195 20.42 5.31 20.65
N TYR A 196 19.30 4.94 20.04
CA TYR A 196 19.23 3.93 18.99
C TYR A 196 18.90 4.58 17.64
N LYS A 197 19.88 4.73 16.78
CA LYS A 197 19.77 5.54 15.54
C LYS A 197 18.99 4.88 14.40
N ARG A 198 18.81 3.54 14.48
CA ARG A 198 18.15 2.75 13.43
C ARG A 198 16.80 2.23 13.87
N LEU A 199 16.11 2.94 14.75
CA LEU A 199 14.75 2.64 15.14
C LEU A 199 13.86 3.89 15.14
N LYS A 200 12.57 3.64 15.15
CA LYS A 200 11.50 4.62 15.38
C LYS A 200 10.59 4.11 16.49
N SER A 201 10.21 4.99 17.37
CA SER A 201 9.21 4.73 18.41
C SER A 201 7.81 5.10 17.91
N PHE A 202 6.81 4.49 18.53
CA PHE A 202 5.40 4.83 18.32
C PHE A 202 4.60 4.69 19.60
N SER A 203 3.52 5.46 19.70
CA SER A 203 2.51 5.31 20.74
C SER A 203 1.12 5.31 20.10
N LEU A 204 0.28 4.38 20.52
CA LEU A 204 -1.10 4.25 20.07
C LEU A 204 -2.02 4.22 21.29
N PRO A 205 -2.57 5.39 21.71
CA PRO A 205 -3.47 5.47 22.82
C PRO A 205 -4.84 4.86 22.48
N SER A 206 -5.37 4.06 23.40
CA SER A 206 -6.74 3.54 23.37
C SER A 206 -7.53 4.07 24.56
N MET A 207 -8.74 4.53 24.29
CA MET A 207 -9.69 4.97 25.34
C MET A 207 -10.56 3.83 25.84
N GLY A 208 -10.36 2.61 25.34
CA GLY A 208 -11.13 1.42 25.71
C GLY A 208 -12.42 1.26 24.91
N GLU A 209 -12.53 1.90 23.72
CA GLU A 209 -13.71 1.83 22.86
C GLU A 209 -13.96 0.42 22.30
N ASP A 210 -12.95 -0.42 22.30
CA ASP A 210 -12.99 -1.81 21.85
C ASP A 210 -13.28 -2.82 22.97
N GLY A 211 -13.67 -2.33 24.17
CA GLY A 211 -13.90 -3.14 25.38
C GLY A 211 -12.65 -3.45 26.18
N THR A 212 -11.48 -2.92 25.78
CA THR A 212 -10.26 -3.04 26.55
C THR A 212 -10.18 -1.97 27.66
N ARG A 213 -9.33 -2.17 28.68
CA ARG A 213 -8.99 -1.12 29.62
C ARG A 213 -8.22 -0.01 28.90
N ARG A 214 -8.47 1.27 29.25
CA ARG A 214 -7.69 2.41 28.75
C ARG A 214 -6.19 2.13 28.89
N HIS A 215 -5.45 2.24 27.77
CA HIS A 215 -4.03 1.90 27.69
C HIS A 215 -3.34 2.69 26.58
N ILE A 216 -2.03 2.53 26.52
CA ILE A 216 -1.20 2.99 25.40
C ILE A 216 -0.43 1.77 24.89
N GLU A 217 -0.53 1.46 23.61
CA GLU A 217 0.46 0.59 23.00
C GLU A 217 1.70 1.42 22.71
N LEU A 218 2.79 1.16 23.43
CA LEU A 218 4.08 1.80 23.29
C LEU A 218 5.06 0.84 22.63
N GLY A 219 5.66 1.23 21.52
CA GLY A 219 6.51 0.32 20.77
C GLY A 219 7.65 1.00 20.04
N VAL A 220 8.51 0.15 19.51
CA VAL A 220 9.66 0.50 18.66
C VAL A 220 9.75 -0.43 17.49
N ARG A 221 10.19 0.09 16.35
CA ARG A 221 10.47 -0.67 15.12
C ARG A 221 11.79 -0.24 14.50
N GLY A 222 12.52 -1.16 13.91
CA GLY A 222 13.79 -0.87 13.26
C GLY A 222 14.73 -2.06 13.28
N PHE A 223 16.04 -1.79 13.43
CA PHE A 223 17.05 -2.85 13.43
C PHE A 223 16.86 -3.79 14.63
N PRO A 224 16.81 -5.15 14.44
CA PRO A 224 16.40 -6.09 15.46
C PRO A 224 17.17 -5.99 16.78
N ALA A 225 18.49 -5.82 16.72
CA ALA A 225 19.30 -5.71 17.93
C ALA A 225 19.02 -4.43 18.72
N GLU A 226 18.73 -3.31 18.04
CA GLU A 226 18.38 -2.05 18.70
C GLU A 226 16.95 -2.10 19.27
N VAL A 227 16.01 -2.73 18.54
CA VAL A 227 14.64 -2.94 19.01
C VAL A 227 14.61 -3.78 20.29
N ALA A 228 15.39 -4.87 20.34
CA ALA A 228 15.47 -5.71 21.53
C ALA A 228 15.99 -4.97 22.77
N LEU A 229 16.95 -4.07 22.61
CA LEU A 229 17.46 -3.25 23.73
C LEU A 229 16.47 -2.13 24.11
N ALA A 230 15.94 -1.43 23.11
CA ALA A 230 15.06 -0.29 23.35
C ALA A 230 13.75 -0.69 24.03
N ILE A 231 13.18 -1.85 23.72
CA ILE A 231 11.94 -2.30 24.36
C ILE A 231 12.17 -2.63 25.85
N GLU A 232 13.35 -3.15 26.23
CA GLU A 232 13.69 -3.38 27.62
C GLU A 232 13.90 -2.07 28.38
N ASP A 233 14.59 -1.08 27.76
CA ASP A 233 14.71 0.26 28.33
C ASP A 233 13.33 0.92 28.54
N MET A 234 12.41 0.78 27.59
CA MET A 234 11.04 1.30 27.73
C MET A 234 10.27 0.62 28.86
N LYS A 235 10.39 -0.70 29.03
CA LYS A 235 9.79 -1.43 30.17
C LYS A 235 10.27 -0.89 31.52
N MET A 236 11.58 -0.71 31.66
CA MET A 236 12.18 -0.14 32.86
C MET A 236 11.72 1.30 33.10
N GLY A 237 11.67 2.11 32.04
CA GLY A 237 11.21 3.50 32.11
C GLY A 237 9.73 3.61 32.54
N VAL A 238 8.84 2.79 31.97
CA VAL A 238 7.42 2.73 32.39
C VAL A 238 7.28 2.37 33.88
N ALA A 239 8.01 1.37 34.34
CA ALA A 239 7.99 0.98 35.76
C ALA A 239 8.52 2.10 36.68
N ALA A 240 9.59 2.79 36.26
CA ALA A 240 10.15 3.93 37.02
C ALA A 240 9.17 5.11 37.12
N LEU A 241 8.29 5.28 36.13
CA LEU A 241 7.23 6.30 36.13
C LEU A 241 5.97 5.87 36.94
N GLY A 242 5.97 4.68 37.54
CA GLY A 242 4.84 4.14 38.30
C GLY A 242 3.74 3.51 37.42
N GLY A 243 3.97 3.33 36.13
CA GLY A 243 3.09 2.59 35.23
C GLY A 243 3.26 1.08 35.32
N THR A 244 2.31 0.35 34.76
CA THR A 244 2.40 -1.11 34.58
C THR A 244 2.34 -1.43 33.08
N TRP A 245 2.88 -2.58 32.70
CA TRP A 245 2.87 -2.99 31.32
C TRP A 245 2.65 -4.50 31.13
N GLU A 246 2.17 -4.86 29.95
CA GLU A 246 2.04 -6.22 29.46
C GLU A 246 2.78 -6.34 28.11
N ALA A 247 3.28 -7.52 27.78
CA ALA A 247 4.00 -7.73 26.51
C ALA A 247 3.05 -7.78 25.32
N GLY A 248 3.42 -7.07 24.25
CA GLY A 248 2.68 -7.00 22.98
C GLY A 248 1.47 -6.05 23.04
N PRO A 249 0.70 -6.00 21.94
CA PRO A 249 -0.53 -5.21 21.86
C PRO A 249 -1.62 -5.78 22.76
N ALA A 250 -2.55 -4.91 23.21
CA ALA A 250 -3.66 -5.31 24.06
C ALA A 250 -4.51 -6.40 23.39
N LYS A 251 -4.76 -7.47 24.11
CA LYS A 251 -5.65 -8.54 23.64
C LYS A 251 -7.10 -8.08 23.77
N LYS A 252 -7.88 -8.20 22.70
CA LYS A 252 -9.33 -8.05 22.79
C LYS A 252 -9.87 -9.16 23.69
N SER A 253 -10.66 -8.74 24.68
CA SER A 253 -11.38 -9.65 25.58
C SER A 253 -12.56 -10.32 24.89
#